data_f962e7313501e5b4e4f1b93ea6b1c30c
#
_entry.id   f962e7313501e5b4e4f1b93ea6b1c30c
#
_cell.length_a   1.000
_cell.length_b   1.000
_cell.length_c   1.000
_cell.angle_alpha   90.00
_cell.angle_beta   90.00
_cell.angle_gamma   90.00
#
_symmetry.space_group_name_H-M   'P 1'
#
loop_
_entity.id
_entity.type
_entity.pdbx_description
1 polymer ?
#
loop_
_entity_poly.entity_id
_entity_poly.type
_entity_poly.pdbx_seq_one_letter_code
_entity_poly.pdbx_strand_id
1 'polypeptide(L)'
;MGSLIVVTGPPGAGKSTVARLLAEQAEPSVLVEGDAFFGFLGAGRIEPWLSGSHPQNTVVTEAAASAAGCFATGGYFTVYDGVVGSSFLPTFLKASGLSKFNYVLLLPSVERCVRQVGKRVGHGFIDEPATRQMHREFSSATIAKRHVIGEPMGSVEEIVDRVLAEAERGELTYSIDEPVSDVNRTP
;
A
#
# COMPACT_ATOMS: atom_id res chain seq x y z
N MET A 1 -17.85 0.16 13.57
CA MET A 1 -17.64 0.31 12.11
C MET A 1 -16.27 -0.28 11.80
N GLY A 2 -16.17 -1.16 10.81
CA GLY A 2 -14.89 -1.66 10.38
C GLY A 2 -13.99 -0.53 9.86
N SER A 3 -12.68 -0.74 9.91
CA SER A 3 -11.69 0.22 9.43
C SER A 3 -10.86 -0.42 8.32
N LEU A 4 -10.40 0.40 7.37
CA LEU A 4 -9.48 -0.03 6.34
C LEU A 4 -8.13 0.69 6.54
N ILE A 5 -7.05 -0.10 6.61
CA ILE A 5 -5.67 0.38 6.57
C ILE A 5 -5.03 -0.13 5.29
N VAL A 6 -4.57 0.77 4.43
CA VAL A 6 -3.84 0.47 3.20
C VAL A 6 -2.35 0.60 3.48
N VAL A 7 -1.63 -0.51 3.45
CA VAL A 7 -0.17 -0.57 3.59
C VAL A 7 0.45 -0.69 2.21
N THR A 8 1.21 0.31 1.80
CA THR A 8 1.80 0.37 0.46
C THR A 8 3.29 0.72 0.50
N GLY A 9 3.92 0.69 -0.66
CA GLY A 9 5.33 1.02 -0.85
C GLY A 9 5.98 0.16 -1.93
N PRO A 10 7.25 0.43 -2.27
CA PRO A 10 7.96 -0.32 -3.29
C PRO A 10 8.16 -1.80 -2.92
N PRO A 11 8.50 -2.66 -3.88
CA PRO A 11 8.92 -4.02 -3.59
C PRO A 11 10.07 -4.05 -2.57
N GLY A 12 10.02 -4.97 -1.61
CA GLY A 12 11.05 -5.06 -0.55
C GLY A 12 10.89 -4.07 0.62
N ALA A 13 9.87 -3.22 0.63
CA ALA A 13 9.63 -2.26 1.72
C ALA A 13 9.18 -2.90 3.05
N GLY A 14 8.75 -4.16 3.04
CA GLY A 14 8.27 -4.85 4.24
C GLY A 14 6.75 -4.84 4.43
N LYS A 15 5.99 -4.39 3.42
CA LYS A 15 4.51 -4.28 3.44
C LYS A 15 3.82 -5.51 4.01
N SER A 16 4.08 -6.68 3.44
CA SER A 16 3.37 -7.92 3.79
C SER A 16 3.62 -8.36 5.23
N THR A 17 4.81 -8.07 5.76
CA THR A 17 5.12 -8.36 7.16
C THR A 17 4.34 -7.44 8.09
N VAL A 18 4.35 -6.14 7.83
CA VAL A 18 3.60 -5.15 8.62
C VAL A 18 2.09 -5.38 8.51
N ALA A 19 1.59 -5.60 7.30
CA ALA A 19 0.16 -5.82 7.05
C ALA A 19 -0.39 -7.07 7.77
N ARG A 20 0.38 -8.16 7.78
CA ARG A 20 0.00 -9.38 8.51
C ARG A 20 -0.09 -9.12 10.01
N LEU A 21 0.94 -8.51 10.61
CA LEU A 21 0.94 -8.20 12.04
C LEU A 21 -0.16 -7.19 12.40
N LEU A 22 -0.47 -6.23 11.54
CA LEU A 22 -1.63 -5.34 11.74
C LEU A 22 -2.95 -6.12 11.76
N ALA A 23 -3.14 -7.06 10.83
CA ALA A 23 -4.35 -7.87 10.79
C ALA A 23 -4.53 -8.76 12.03
N GLU A 24 -3.41 -9.17 12.67
CA GLU A 24 -3.42 -9.95 13.91
C GLU A 24 -3.84 -9.14 15.16
N GLN A 25 -3.93 -7.80 15.05
CA GLN A 25 -4.26 -6.93 16.20
C GLN A 25 -5.77 -6.82 16.49
N ALA A 26 -6.63 -7.37 15.65
CA ALA A 26 -8.08 -7.25 15.82
C ALA A 26 -8.83 -8.53 15.42
N GLU A 27 -10.01 -8.71 16.00
CA GLU A 27 -10.93 -9.80 15.67
C GLU A 27 -12.37 -9.25 15.63
N PRO A 28 -13.11 -9.44 14.52
CA PRO A 28 -12.69 -10.09 13.28
C PRO A 28 -11.81 -9.18 12.40
N SER A 29 -10.83 -9.77 11.72
CA SER A 29 -9.96 -9.06 10.78
C SER A 29 -9.87 -9.75 9.42
N VAL A 30 -9.45 -9.01 8.40
CA VAL A 30 -9.19 -9.49 7.05
C VAL A 30 -7.91 -8.86 6.50
N LEU A 31 -7.05 -9.68 5.93
CA LEU A 31 -5.91 -9.26 5.12
C LEU A 31 -6.24 -9.45 3.64
N VAL A 32 -6.31 -8.35 2.90
CA VAL A 32 -6.50 -8.35 1.45
C VAL A 32 -5.13 -8.18 0.77
N GLU A 33 -4.66 -9.24 0.14
CA GLU A 33 -3.40 -9.25 -0.61
C GLU A 33 -3.64 -8.74 -2.04
N GLY A 34 -3.28 -7.49 -2.34
CA GLY A 34 -3.50 -6.86 -3.64
C GLY A 34 -2.80 -7.58 -4.79
N ASP A 35 -1.60 -8.12 -4.55
CA ASP A 35 -0.85 -8.86 -5.57
C ASP A 35 -1.58 -10.15 -6.01
N ALA A 36 -2.43 -10.75 -5.17
CA ALA A 36 -3.25 -11.91 -5.53
C ALA A 36 -4.24 -11.58 -6.66
N PHE A 37 -4.72 -10.35 -6.76
CA PHE A 37 -5.64 -9.92 -7.80
C PHE A 37 -4.98 -9.88 -9.20
N PHE A 38 -3.68 -9.62 -9.27
CA PHE A 38 -2.93 -9.78 -10.52
C PHE A 38 -2.81 -11.25 -10.93
N GLY A 39 -2.84 -12.18 -9.98
CA GLY A 39 -2.85 -13.62 -10.23
C GLY A 39 -4.13 -14.13 -10.91
N PHE A 40 -5.23 -13.38 -10.85
CA PHE A 40 -6.49 -13.72 -11.55
C PHE A 40 -6.43 -13.44 -13.05
N LEU A 41 -5.48 -12.63 -13.51
CA LEU A 41 -5.32 -12.32 -14.91
C LEU A 41 -4.82 -13.53 -15.69
N GLY A 42 -5.52 -13.86 -16.76
CA GLY A 42 -5.18 -14.96 -17.66
C GLY A 42 -4.41 -14.49 -18.91
N ALA A 43 -4.88 -14.91 -20.07
CA ALA A 43 -4.27 -14.53 -21.35
C ALA A 43 -4.29 -13.01 -21.56
N GLY A 44 -3.22 -12.46 -22.10
CA GLY A 44 -3.08 -11.03 -22.36
C GLY A 44 -2.59 -10.20 -21.15
N ARG A 45 -2.24 -10.85 -20.02
CA ARG A 45 -1.63 -10.18 -18.88
C ARG A 45 -0.39 -9.41 -19.30
N ILE A 46 -0.30 -8.17 -18.83
CA ILE A 46 0.87 -7.29 -18.94
C ILE A 46 1.48 -7.18 -17.56
N GLU A 47 2.81 -7.27 -17.46
CA GLU A 47 3.46 -7.06 -16.16
C GLU A 47 3.20 -5.64 -15.66
N PRO A 48 2.81 -5.46 -14.39
CA PRO A 48 2.27 -4.19 -13.87
C PRO A 48 3.18 -2.97 -14.02
N TRP A 49 4.49 -3.18 -14.12
CA TRP A 49 5.51 -2.13 -14.25
C TRP A 49 5.87 -1.80 -15.70
N LEU A 50 5.28 -2.50 -16.69
CA LEU A 50 5.56 -2.26 -18.09
C LEU A 50 4.67 -1.15 -18.67
N SER A 51 5.20 -0.51 -19.71
CA SER A 51 4.44 0.43 -20.53
C SER A 51 3.17 -0.22 -21.07
N GLY A 52 2.04 0.48 -20.97
CA GLY A 52 0.73 -0.02 -21.41
C GLY A 52 -0.07 -0.81 -20.36
N SER A 53 0.50 -1.11 -19.19
CA SER A 53 -0.21 -1.81 -18.11
C SER A 53 -1.25 -0.96 -17.37
N HIS A 54 -1.22 0.36 -17.53
CA HIS A 54 -2.06 1.27 -16.74
C HIS A 54 -3.56 0.94 -16.78
N PRO A 55 -4.20 0.63 -17.93
CA PRO A 55 -5.62 0.24 -17.95
C PRO A 55 -5.88 -1.05 -17.16
N GLN A 56 -5.01 -2.05 -17.29
CA GLN A 56 -5.08 -3.30 -16.53
C GLN A 56 -4.92 -3.04 -15.03
N ASN A 57 -3.90 -2.26 -14.65
CA ASN A 57 -3.62 -1.94 -13.25
C ASN A 57 -4.80 -1.17 -12.62
N THR A 58 -5.49 -0.32 -13.38
CA THR A 58 -6.71 0.37 -12.93
C THR A 58 -7.79 -0.64 -12.56
N VAL A 59 -8.11 -1.58 -13.45
CA VAL A 59 -9.15 -2.59 -13.21
C VAL A 59 -8.79 -3.49 -12.02
N VAL A 60 -7.53 -3.92 -11.93
CA VAL A 60 -7.06 -4.75 -10.80
C VAL A 60 -7.13 -3.99 -9.48
N THR A 61 -6.74 -2.71 -9.48
CA THR A 61 -6.85 -1.84 -8.30
C THR A 61 -8.32 -1.67 -7.88
N GLU A 62 -9.23 -1.44 -8.83
CA GLU A 62 -10.67 -1.31 -8.55
C GLU A 62 -11.25 -2.60 -7.94
N ALA A 63 -10.91 -3.77 -8.50
CA ALA A 63 -11.37 -5.05 -7.98
C ALA A 63 -10.88 -5.29 -6.54
N ALA A 64 -9.59 -5.09 -6.30
CA ALA A 64 -8.98 -5.25 -4.98
C ALA A 64 -9.53 -4.26 -3.94
N ALA A 65 -9.70 -2.99 -4.34
CA ALA A 65 -10.28 -1.95 -3.49
C ALA A 65 -11.75 -2.26 -3.14
N SER A 66 -12.53 -2.74 -4.10
CA SER A 66 -13.92 -3.15 -3.87
C SER A 66 -14.02 -4.29 -2.86
N ALA A 67 -13.14 -5.28 -2.95
CA ALA A 67 -13.06 -6.36 -1.97
C ALA A 67 -12.72 -5.84 -0.57
N ALA A 68 -11.69 -4.98 -0.46
CA ALA A 68 -11.27 -4.39 0.81
C ALA A 68 -12.40 -3.54 1.43
N GLY A 69 -13.07 -2.72 0.61
CA GLY A 69 -14.19 -1.89 1.06
C GLY A 69 -15.41 -2.70 1.51
N CYS A 70 -15.69 -3.82 0.84
CA CYS A 70 -16.76 -4.75 1.22
C CYS A 70 -16.52 -5.33 2.62
N PHE A 71 -15.32 -5.79 2.93
CA PHE A 71 -14.98 -6.30 4.26
C PHE A 71 -15.04 -5.19 5.33
N ALA A 72 -14.49 -4.01 5.04
CA ALA A 72 -14.51 -2.90 5.97
C ALA A 72 -15.94 -2.44 6.30
N THR A 73 -16.83 -2.34 5.29
CA THR A 73 -18.26 -2.04 5.49
C THR A 73 -19.00 -3.15 6.22
N GLY A 74 -18.57 -4.40 6.04
CA GLY A 74 -19.08 -5.56 6.74
C GLY A 74 -18.65 -5.66 8.22
N GLY A 75 -17.88 -4.68 8.71
CA GLY A 75 -17.48 -4.59 10.13
C GLY A 75 -16.12 -5.22 10.47
N TYR A 76 -15.38 -5.72 9.49
CA TYR A 76 -14.05 -6.27 9.71
C TYR A 76 -13.00 -5.17 9.86
N PHE A 77 -12.02 -5.40 10.74
CA PHE A 77 -10.76 -4.68 10.68
C PHE A 77 -9.99 -5.15 9.44
N THR A 78 -9.96 -4.32 8.42
CA THR A 78 -9.43 -4.71 7.11
C THR A 78 -8.07 -4.07 6.88
N VAL A 79 -7.09 -4.90 6.53
CA VAL A 79 -5.76 -4.46 6.12
C VAL A 79 -5.56 -4.83 4.65
N TYR A 80 -5.16 -3.88 3.85
CA TYR A 80 -4.80 -4.09 2.45
C TYR A 80 -3.27 -4.04 2.32
N ASP A 81 -2.66 -5.08 1.75
CA ASP A 81 -1.25 -5.17 1.39
C ASP A 81 -1.10 -5.08 -0.13
N GLY A 82 -0.51 -4.02 -0.66
CA GLY A 82 -0.31 -3.91 -2.10
C GLY A 82 0.37 -2.63 -2.54
N VAL A 83 0.59 -2.51 -3.84
CA VAL A 83 1.19 -1.32 -4.45
C VAL A 83 0.09 -0.35 -4.88
N VAL A 84 -0.16 0.68 -4.08
CA VAL A 84 -1.10 1.76 -4.39
C VAL A 84 -0.34 3.09 -4.37
N GLY A 85 0.14 3.50 -5.54
CA GLY A 85 0.81 4.81 -5.69
C GLY A 85 -0.19 5.97 -5.64
N SER A 86 0.32 7.19 -5.49
CA SER A 86 -0.51 8.41 -5.37
C SER A 86 -1.52 8.60 -6.51
N SER A 87 -1.16 8.22 -7.72
CA SER A 87 -2.04 8.28 -8.90
C SER A 87 -3.25 7.33 -8.82
N PHE A 88 -3.16 6.26 -8.06
CA PHE A 88 -4.23 5.28 -7.88
C PHE A 88 -5.07 5.52 -6.63
N LEU A 89 -4.68 6.42 -5.72
CA LEU A 89 -5.43 6.68 -4.49
C LEU A 89 -6.89 7.11 -4.74
N PRO A 90 -7.19 8.05 -5.67
CA PRO A 90 -8.57 8.42 -5.97
C PRO A 90 -9.39 7.24 -6.53
N THR A 91 -8.80 6.42 -7.40
CA THR A 91 -9.41 5.21 -7.96
C THR A 91 -9.71 4.20 -6.86
N PHE A 92 -8.73 3.95 -5.98
CA PHE A 92 -8.87 3.03 -4.86
C PHE A 92 -9.98 3.48 -3.90
N LEU A 93 -10.00 4.76 -3.51
CA LEU A 93 -11.01 5.31 -2.61
C LEU A 93 -12.41 5.17 -3.22
N LYS A 94 -12.58 5.58 -4.48
CA LYS A 94 -13.86 5.47 -5.19
C LYS A 94 -14.35 4.02 -5.26
N ALA A 95 -13.48 3.10 -5.65
CA ALA A 95 -13.83 1.69 -5.82
C ALA A 95 -14.10 0.97 -4.50
N SER A 96 -13.46 1.37 -3.40
CA SER A 96 -13.73 0.83 -2.07
C SER A 96 -15.12 1.17 -1.54
N GLY A 97 -15.81 2.17 -2.11
CA GLY A 97 -17.10 2.68 -1.63
C GLY A 97 -17.02 3.39 -0.28
N LEU A 98 -15.83 3.65 0.22
CA LEU A 98 -15.60 4.37 1.47
C LEU A 98 -15.40 5.86 1.19
N SER A 99 -15.71 6.72 2.17
CA SER A 99 -15.38 8.15 2.11
C SER A 99 -13.95 8.45 2.51
N LYS A 100 -13.32 7.53 3.26
CA LYS A 100 -11.94 7.64 3.76
C LYS A 100 -11.39 6.28 4.17
N PHE A 101 -10.07 6.16 4.21
CA PHE A 101 -9.33 5.03 4.81
C PHE A 101 -8.00 5.52 5.40
N ASN A 102 -7.32 4.69 6.19
CA ASN A 102 -5.97 4.99 6.66
C ASN A 102 -4.95 4.54 5.61
N TYR A 103 -4.01 5.42 5.25
CA TYR A 103 -3.00 5.16 4.23
C TYR A 103 -1.59 5.24 4.84
N VAL A 104 -0.79 4.20 4.61
CA VAL A 104 0.59 4.08 5.12
C VAL A 104 1.51 3.71 3.98
N LEU A 105 2.45 4.60 3.68
CA LEU A 105 3.53 4.37 2.72
C LEU A 105 4.81 3.98 3.46
N LEU A 106 5.21 2.71 3.36
CA LEU A 106 6.52 2.27 3.81
C LEU A 106 7.56 2.60 2.74
N LEU A 107 8.48 3.51 3.05
CA LEU A 107 9.50 4.00 2.11
C LEU A 107 10.90 3.94 2.73
N PRO A 108 11.46 2.73 2.95
CA PRO A 108 12.86 2.60 3.37
C PRO A 108 13.81 3.00 2.24
N SER A 109 15.12 3.01 2.52
CA SER A 109 16.13 3.28 1.48
C SER A 109 16.03 2.28 0.32
N VAL A 110 16.36 2.74 -0.87
CA VAL A 110 16.31 1.90 -2.08
C VAL A 110 17.23 0.69 -1.97
N GLU A 111 18.38 0.85 -1.31
CA GLU A 111 19.35 -0.23 -1.06
C GLU A 111 18.76 -1.31 -0.15
N ARG A 112 17.94 -0.92 0.84
CA ARG A 112 17.21 -1.87 1.70
C ARG A 112 16.17 -2.63 0.90
N CYS A 113 15.41 -1.95 0.06
CA CYS A 113 14.41 -2.58 -0.83
C CYS A 113 15.06 -3.61 -1.76
N VAL A 114 16.13 -3.24 -2.47
CA VAL A 114 16.85 -4.13 -3.37
C VAL A 114 17.41 -5.35 -2.65
N ARG A 115 18.05 -5.16 -1.49
CA ARG A 115 18.55 -6.29 -0.68
C ARG A 115 17.43 -7.24 -0.25
N GLN A 116 16.26 -6.73 0.10
CA GLN A 116 15.14 -7.57 0.53
C GLN A 116 14.52 -8.34 -0.64
N VAL A 117 14.39 -7.70 -1.80
CA VAL A 117 13.92 -8.37 -3.03
C VAL A 117 14.88 -9.49 -3.42
N GLY A 118 16.20 -9.25 -3.42
CA GLY A 118 17.20 -10.26 -3.77
C GLY A 118 17.29 -11.45 -2.81
N LYS A 119 16.77 -11.33 -1.57
CA LYS A 119 16.71 -12.45 -0.60
C LYS A 119 15.47 -13.33 -0.74
N ARG A 120 14.50 -12.96 -1.57
CA ARG A 120 13.26 -13.71 -1.75
C ARG A 120 13.53 -14.98 -2.57
N VAL A 121 13.46 -16.13 -1.93
CA VAL A 121 13.52 -17.45 -2.59
C VAL A 121 12.11 -17.84 -2.98
N GLY A 122 11.88 -18.14 -4.26
CA GLY A 122 10.58 -18.66 -4.74
C GLY A 122 9.49 -17.60 -5.01
N HIS A 123 9.80 -16.31 -4.93
CA HIS A 123 8.88 -15.23 -5.36
C HIS A 123 9.18 -14.80 -6.80
N GLY A 124 8.11 -14.63 -7.60
CA GLY A 124 8.22 -14.27 -9.03
C GLY A 124 8.77 -12.87 -9.33
N PHE A 125 8.95 -12.01 -8.33
CA PHE A 125 9.49 -10.67 -8.52
C PHE A 125 10.86 -10.53 -7.84
N ILE A 126 11.93 -10.52 -8.66
CA ILE A 126 13.34 -10.32 -8.26
C ILE A 126 14.02 -9.23 -9.12
N ASP A 127 13.23 -8.38 -9.80
CA ASP A 127 13.73 -7.36 -10.73
C ASP A 127 14.25 -6.14 -9.98
N GLU A 128 15.57 -5.97 -9.90
CA GLU A 128 16.20 -4.81 -9.28
C GLU A 128 15.91 -3.50 -10.04
N PRO A 129 16.04 -3.41 -11.38
CA PRO A 129 15.66 -2.22 -12.13
C PRO A 129 14.23 -1.76 -11.86
N ALA A 130 13.25 -2.66 -11.89
CA ALA A 130 11.86 -2.33 -11.58
C ALA A 130 11.68 -1.90 -10.12
N THR A 131 12.38 -2.53 -9.16
CA THR A 131 12.37 -2.10 -7.75
C THR A 131 12.86 -0.67 -7.59
N ARG A 132 13.98 -0.31 -8.24
CA ARG A 132 14.54 1.04 -8.21
C ARG A 132 13.62 2.06 -8.89
N GLN A 133 12.98 1.69 -9.99
CA GLN A 133 12.01 2.54 -10.66
C GLN A 133 10.81 2.82 -9.76
N MET A 134 10.17 1.78 -9.23
CA MET A 134 9.00 1.94 -8.34
C MET A 134 9.36 2.73 -7.07
N HIS A 135 10.57 2.53 -6.52
CA HIS A 135 11.03 3.32 -5.39
C HIS A 135 11.13 4.82 -5.74
N ARG A 136 11.68 5.17 -6.92
CA ARG A 136 11.72 6.57 -7.39
C ARG A 136 10.32 7.15 -7.55
N GLU A 137 9.37 6.39 -8.10
CA GLU A 137 7.98 6.82 -8.27
C GLU A 137 7.33 7.16 -6.92
N PHE A 138 7.51 6.31 -5.90
CA PHE A 138 7.03 6.60 -4.55
C PHE A 138 7.76 7.78 -3.89
N SER A 139 9.08 7.88 -4.09
CA SER A 139 9.88 8.98 -3.50
C SER A 139 9.55 10.35 -4.10
N SER A 140 9.15 10.39 -5.38
CA SER A 140 8.76 11.62 -6.08
C SER A 140 7.26 11.92 -5.99
N ALA A 141 6.48 11.01 -5.39
CA ALA A 141 5.04 11.17 -5.30
C ALA A 141 4.63 12.32 -4.36
N THR A 142 3.59 13.04 -4.75
CA THR A 142 2.97 14.07 -3.91
C THR A 142 2.08 13.40 -2.86
N ILE A 143 2.67 13.04 -1.72
CA ILE A 143 1.99 12.42 -0.58
C ILE A 143 2.37 13.19 0.69
N ALA A 144 1.40 13.47 1.56
CA ALA A 144 1.65 14.16 2.82
C ALA A 144 2.60 13.33 3.70
N LYS A 145 3.56 14.00 4.35
CA LYS A 145 4.62 13.36 5.17
C LYS A 145 4.08 12.45 6.26
N ARG A 146 2.91 12.77 6.81
CA ARG A 146 2.27 11.96 7.85
C ARG A 146 1.97 10.52 7.42
N HIS A 147 1.78 10.28 6.13
CA HIS A 147 1.55 8.95 5.57
C HIS A 147 2.83 8.15 5.35
N VAL A 148 4.01 8.76 5.46
CA VAL A 148 5.28 8.14 5.07
C VAL A 148 6.04 7.65 6.28
N ILE A 149 6.34 6.36 6.32
CA ILE A 149 7.26 5.75 7.26
C ILE A 149 8.56 5.44 6.51
N GLY A 150 9.55 6.31 6.71
CA GLY A 150 10.90 6.21 6.13
C GLY A 150 11.94 5.83 7.16
N GLU A 151 13.23 5.94 6.77
CA GLU A 151 14.34 5.68 7.69
C GLU A 151 14.46 6.77 8.78
N PRO A 152 14.83 6.41 10.02
CA PRO A 152 14.98 5.04 10.53
C PRO A 152 13.63 4.36 10.76
N MET A 153 13.44 3.15 10.22
CA MET A 153 12.12 2.49 10.27
C MET A 153 11.76 1.84 11.61
N GLY A 154 12.73 1.64 12.50
CA GLY A 154 12.50 0.85 13.70
C GLY A 154 12.30 -0.65 13.44
N SER A 155 11.83 -1.38 14.46
CA SER A 155 11.40 -2.78 14.33
C SER A 155 10.02 -2.87 13.66
N VAL A 156 9.60 -4.06 13.26
CA VAL A 156 8.28 -4.26 12.64
C VAL A 156 7.18 -3.99 13.65
N GLU A 157 7.38 -4.39 14.90
CA GLU A 157 6.46 -4.18 16.02
C GLU A 157 6.28 -2.68 16.30
N GLU A 158 7.38 -1.91 16.35
CA GLU A 158 7.32 -0.45 16.52
C GLU A 158 6.57 0.23 15.37
N ILE A 159 6.71 -0.27 14.13
CA ILE A 159 5.94 0.23 12.99
C ILE A 159 4.44 -0.07 13.17
N VAL A 160 4.08 -1.27 13.58
CA VAL A 160 2.70 -1.68 13.82
C VAL A 160 2.05 -0.83 14.90
N ASP A 161 2.71 -0.69 16.05
CA ASP A 161 2.23 0.13 17.19
C ASP A 161 2.02 1.59 16.75
N ARG A 162 2.98 2.14 16.00
CA ARG A 162 2.88 3.49 15.46
C ARG A 162 1.69 3.64 14.53
N VAL A 163 1.52 2.71 13.57
CA VAL A 163 0.40 2.75 12.60
C VAL A 163 -0.95 2.71 13.31
N LEU A 164 -1.10 1.84 14.30
CA LEU A 164 -2.35 1.74 15.08
C LEU A 164 -2.63 3.04 15.83
N ALA A 165 -1.64 3.55 16.57
CA ALA A 165 -1.80 4.79 17.32
C ALA A 165 -2.11 6.00 16.44
N GLU A 166 -1.43 6.15 15.29
CA GLU A 166 -1.67 7.24 14.33
C GLU A 166 -3.03 7.09 13.62
N ALA A 167 -3.46 5.85 13.31
CA ALA A 167 -4.77 5.57 12.73
C ALA A 167 -5.92 5.91 13.71
N GLU A 168 -5.77 5.56 14.99
CA GLU A 168 -6.75 5.93 16.03
C GLU A 168 -6.90 7.44 16.20
N ARG A 169 -5.80 8.20 16.08
CA ARG A 169 -5.84 9.67 16.10
C ARG A 169 -6.33 10.30 14.80
N GLY A 170 -6.57 9.49 13.76
CA GLY A 170 -6.98 9.97 12.43
C GLY A 170 -5.86 10.63 11.63
N GLU A 171 -4.61 10.53 12.06
CA GLU A 171 -3.44 11.15 11.42
C GLU A 171 -3.10 10.49 10.08
N LEU A 172 -3.47 9.23 9.88
CA LEU A 172 -3.27 8.47 8.65
C LEU A 172 -4.48 8.52 7.69
N THR A 173 -5.49 9.30 8.00
CA THR A 173 -6.70 9.38 7.17
C THR A 173 -6.38 9.97 5.81
N TYR A 174 -6.76 9.25 4.75
CA TYR A 174 -6.82 9.72 3.38
C TYR A 174 -8.29 9.88 2.95
N SER A 175 -8.62 11.03 2.36
CA SER A 175 -9.92 11.33 1.74
C SER A 175 -9.72 12.21 0.51
N ILE A 176 -10.74 12.32 -0.36
CA ILE A 176 -10.63 13.13 -1.58
C ILE A 176 -10.56 14.65 -1.29
N ASP A 177 -11.11 15.06 -0.15
CA ASP A 177 -11.14 16.47 0.28
C ASP A 177 -9.88 16.88 1.06
N GLU A 178 -8.88 16.02 1.11
CA GLU A 178 -7.65 16.27 1.83
C GLU A 178 -6.89 17.43 1.20
N PRO A 179 -6.65 18.53 1.97
CA PRO A 179 -5.84 19.63 1.46
C PRO A 179 -4.40 19.11 1.24
N VAL A 180 -3.84 19.39 0.06
CA VAL A 180 -2.45 19.08 -0.29
C VAL A 180 -1.49 20.02 0.49
N SER A 181 -1.70 20.19 1.79
CA SER A 181 -0.84 20.93 2.70
C SER A 181 0.24 19.99 3.23
N ASP A 182 1.48 20.36 3.05
CA ASP A 182 2.74 19.65 3.40
C ASP A 182 3.31 18.68 2.36
N VAL A 183 3.24 19.09 1.09
CA VAL A 183 3.97 18.41 0.02
C VAL A 183 5.48 18.54 0.24
N ASN A 184 6.15 17.40 0.19
CA ASN A 184 7.61 17.32 0.24
C ASN A 184 8.22 17.97 -1.04
N ARG A 185 8.38 19.30 -1.06
CA ARG A 185 9.31 19.96 -1.99
C ARG A 185 10.67 19.92 -1.30
N THR A 186 11.46 18.91 -1.59
CA THR A 186 12.90 18.98 -1.32
C THR A 186 13.50 19.97 -2.30
N PRO A 187 14.37 20.91 -1.84
CA PRO A 187 15.06 21.85 -2.69
C PRO A 187 16.03 21.16 -3.66
#